data_056da9e2aee091745d79b098ddc7fe6f
#
_entry.id   056da9e2aee091745d79b098ddc7fe6f
#
_cell.length_a   1.000
_cell.length_b   1.000
_cell.length_c   1.000
_cell.angle_alpha   90.00
_cell.angle_beta   90.00
_cell.angle_gamma   90.00
#
_symmetry.space_group_name_H-M   'P 1'
#
loop_
_entity.id
_entity.type
_entity.pdbx_description
1 polymer ?
#
loop_
_entity_poly.entity_id
_entity_poly.type
_entity_poly.pdbx_seq_one_letter_code
_entity_poly.pdbx_strand_id
1 'polypeptide(L)'
;MLFTINDLGFSIAGLLLEGWLAFAARCVCALALLFIGWVVSRWLQKSLFPRLLKRSWHFAFTHPLLESFARPAARIAWYTGMYLALRSLPWAIPGLAALLLKVYRMMLVFLIGTGFYHASGIAALLLASSSEEVRTNRTLLTLLDKVYKVAVVVLCGATIAQESGLPVGSVVASAGLIGLTVSLAAQDMAKNFFSGVVILLDKPFSIGDWITVGDVEGEVVDINFRSTKVRAVDNSIYILTNSTVSSATINNATLRNKRLYRFTLGVTYDTTRPQLEKLMADLDAMLKASPDTYEDTAFVRMTGFGDSSINLMVSAYLRTADLGVFLRMQNDLNLNIMDVMKADGVDFAFPSTTVYLAKEN
;
A
#
# COMPACT_ATOMS: atom_id res chain seq x y z
N MET A 1 -42.98 29.31 14.60
CA MET A 1 -43.47 28.34 13.61
C MET A 1 -44.66 28.93 12.93
N LEU A 2 -44.59 29.25 11.63
CA LEU A 2 -45.65 29.98 10.92
C LEU A 2 -46.81 29.08 10.47
N PHE A 3 -46.60 27.75 10.42
CA PHE A 3 -47.61 26.78 9.99
C PHE A 3 -47.62 25.57 10.92
N THR A 4 -48.77 25.18 11.39
CA THR A 4 -49.03 23.92 12.08
C THR A 4 -50.14 23.17 11.39
N ILE A 5 -49.95 21.89 11.06
CA ILE A 5 -50.93 21.01 10.43
C ILE A 5 -51.36 20.02 11.50
N ASN A 6 -52.58 20.12 11.95
CA ASN A 6 -53.21 19.17 12.85
C ASN A 6 -54.20 18.31 12.09
N ASP A 7 -54.59 17.18 12.64
CA ASP A 7 -55.51 16.21 12.01
C ASP A 7 -56.89 16.79 11.70
N LEU A 8 -57.25 17.89 12.36
CA LEU A 8 -58.56 18.50 12.29
C LEU A 8 -58.60 19.93 11.72
N GLY A 9 -57.46 20.59 11.50
CA GLY A 9 -57.43 21.95 11.03
C GLY A 9 -56.05 22.42 10.53
N PHE A 10 -56.00 23.57 9.89
CA PHE A 10 -54.83 24.25 9.39
C PHE A 10 -54.74 25.65 10.01
N SER A 11 -53.60 25.95 10.61
CA SER A 11 -53.38 27.25 11.28
C SER A 11 -52.33 28.09 10.55
N ILE A 12 -52.67 29.33 10.18
CA ILE A 12 -51.77 30.35 9.64
C ILE A 12 -51.77 31.52 10.58
N ALA A 13 -50.62 31.90 11.15
CA ALA A 13 -50.48 33.07 12.01
C ALA A 13 -51.55 33.18 13.16
N GLY A 14 -51.93 32.04 13.74
CA GLY A 14 -52.91 31.99 14.83
C GLY A 14 -54.40 31.99 14.40
N LEU A 15 -54.71 32.07 13.11
CA LEU A 15 -56.05 31.89 12.59
C LEU A 15 -56.31 30.39 12.30
N LEU A 16 -57.33 29.85 12.97
CA LEU A 16 -57.82 28.50 12.71
C LEU A 16 -58.79 28.51 11.52
N LEU A 17 -58.43 27.81 10.46
CA LEU A 17 -59.29 27.58 9.29
C LEU A 17 -59.92 26.19 9.39
N GLU A 18 -61.22 26.12 9.43
CA GLU A 18 -61.99 24.88 9.52
C GLU A 18 -62.79 24.59 8.23
N GLY A 19 -63.06 23.32 7.96
CA GLY A 19 -63.93 22.92 6.86
C GLY A 19 -63.35 23.18 5.46
N TRP A 20 -64.12 23.75 4.58
CA TRP A 20 -63.79 24.02 3.18
C TRP A 20 -62.59 24.94 2.99
N LEU A 21 -62.40 25.93 3.86
CA LEU A 21 -61.28 26.86 3.83
C LEU A 21 -59.96 26.13 4.17
N ALA A 22 -59.99 25.23 5.14
CA ALA A 22 -58.86 24.39 5.50
C ALA A 22 -58.48 23.44 4.35
N PHE A 23 -59.46 22.85 3.69
CA PHE A 23 -59.22 22.01 2.51
C PHE A 23 -58.61 22.80 1.35
N ALA A 24 -59.16 23.96 1.03
CA ALA A 24 -58.63 24.85 -0.01
C ALA A 24 -57.19 25.31 0.31
N ALA A 25 -56.90 25.69 1.56
CA ALA A 25 -55.56 26.04 1.99
C ALA A 25 -54.53 24.89 1.83
N ARG A 26 -54.93 23.68 2.16
CA ARG A 26 -54.08 22.47 1.98
C ARG A 26 -53.82 22.17 0.49
N CYS A 27 -54.83 22.34 -0.38
CA CYS A 27 -54.66 22.17 -1.84
C CYS A 27 -53.69 23.24 -2.40
N VAL A 28 -53.78 24.48 -1.96
CA VAL A 28 -52.86 25.53 -2.36
C VAL A 28 -51.44 25.25 -1.88
N CYS A 29 -51.27 24.78 -0.63
CA CYS A 29 -49.99 24.33 -0.11
C CYS A 29 -49.39 23.17 -0.92
N ALA A 30 -50.23 22.18 -1.28
CA ALA A 30 -49.79 21.07 -2.10
C ALA A 30 -49.28 21.52 -3.47
N LEU A 31 -50.03 22.41 -4.14
CA LEU A 31 -49.61 22.99 -5.41
C LEU A 31 -48.33 23.83 -5.30
N ALA A 32 -48.21 24.61 -4.23
CA ALA A 32 -46.96 25.36 -3.95
C ALA A 32 -45.76 24.45 -3.76
N LEU A 33 -45.89 23.35 -2.99
CA LEU A 33 -44.83 22.35 -2.78
C LEU A 33 -44.43 21.62 -4.08
N LEU A 34 -45.40 21.29 -4.93
CA LEU A 34 -45.11 20.74 -6.27
C LEU A 34 -44.35 21.74 -7.11
N PHE A 35 -44.78 22.99 -7.14
CA PHE A 35 -44.13 24.06 -7.88
C PHE A 35 -42.70 24.30 -7.40
N ILE A 36 -42.49 24.38 -6.08
CA ILE A 36 -41.16 24.51 -5.47
C ILE A 36 -40.28 23.30 -5.87
N GLY A 37 -40.78 22.09 -5.72
CA GLY A 37 -40.06 20.87 -6.14
C GLY A 37 -39.64 20.89 -7.61
N TRP A 38 -40.55 21.35 -8.49
CA TRP A 38 -40.27 21.52 -9.90
C TRP A 38 -39.19 22.59 -10.18
N VAL A 39 -39.33 23.77 -9.53
CA VAL A 39 -38.38 24.88 -9.67
C VAL A 39 -36.99 24.45 -9.21
N VAL A 40 -36.90 23.82 -8.03
CA VAL A 40 -35.61 23.30 -7.47
C VAL A 40 -34.99 22.26 -8.38
N SER A 41 -35.79 21.29 -8.86
CA SER A 41 -35.31 20.27 -9.81
C SER A 41 -34.74 20.91 -11.08
N ARG A 42 -35.47 21.90 -11.64
CA ARG A 42 -35.05 22.59 -12.85
C ARG A 42 -33.84 23.50 -12.64
N TRP A 43 -33.75 24.13 -11.46
CA TRP A 43 -32.61 24.96 -11.06
C TRP A 43 -31.33 24.07 -10.87
N LEU A 44 -31.47 22.93 -10.22
CA LEU A 44 -30.39 21.96 -10.07
C LEU A 44 -29.83 21.55 -11.46
N GLN A 45 -30.71 21.15 -12.38
CA GLN A 45 -30.28 20.69 -13.71
C GLN A 45 -29.69 21.80 -14.57
N LYS A 46 -30.28 23.00 -14.57
CA LYS A 46 -29.90 24.06 -15.51
C LYS A 46 -28.86 25.03 -14.95
N SER A 47 -28.74 25.16 -13.65
CA SER A 47 -27.90 26.19 -13.03
C SER A 47 -26.80 25.61 -12.13
N LEU A 48 -27.14 24.78 -11.16
CA LEU A 48 -26.20 24.31 -10.16
C LEU A 48 -25.19 23.32 -10.74
N PHE A 49 -25.67 22.21 -11.30
CA PHE A 49 -24.79 21.16 -11.82
C PHE A 49 -23.88 21.64 -12.96
N PRO A 50 -24.35 22.40 -13.96
CA PRO A 50 -23.47 22.93 -15.00
C PRO A 50 -22.40 23.90 -14.46
N ARG A 51 -22.71 24.68 -13.41
CA ARG A 51 -21.72 25.55 -12.76
C ARG A 51 -20.69 24.75 -11.97
N LEU A 52 -21.13 23.74 -11.21
CA LEU A 52 -20.24 22.85 -10.48
C LEU A 52 -19.35 22.05 -11.41
N LEU A 53 -19.87 21.51 -12.51
CA LEU A 53 -19.11 20.79 -13.55
C LEU A 53 -18.03 21.67 -14.17
N LYS A 54 -18.33 22.95 -14.44
CA LYS A 54 -17.33 23.90 -14.96
C LYS A 54 -16.22 24.21 -13.94
N ARG A 55 -16.54 24.21 -12.63
CA ARG A 55 -15.60 24.50 -11.55
C ARG A 55 -14.78 23.28 -11.12
N SER A 56 -15.31 22.07 -11.34
CA SER A 56 -14.67 20.81 -10.92
C SER A 56 -13.54 20.32 -11.83
N TRP A 57 -13.12 21.10 -12.81
CA TRP A 57 -12.04 20.75 -13.74
C TRP A 57 -10.69 20.40 -13.06
N HIS A 58 -10.46 20.83 -11.84
CA HIS A 58 -9.20 20.63 -11.13
C HIS A 58 -9.00 19.23 -10.51
N PHE A 59 -10.07 18.43 -10.39
CA PHE A 59 -9.99 17.09 -9.79
C PHE A 59 -10.59 16.05 -10.74
N ALA A 60 -9.76 15.15 -11.25
CA ALA A 60 -10.13 14.16 -12.27
C ALA A 60 -11.35 13.29 -11.91
N PHE A 61 -11.59 12.99 -10.60
CA PHE A 61 -12.68 12.14 -10.15
C PHE A 61 -13.98 12.90 -9.80
N THR A 62 -13.93 14.21 -9.53
CA THR A 62 -15.11 14.97 -9.12
C THR A 62 -16.07 15.25 -10.28
N HIS A 63 -15.54 15.42 -11.50
CA HIS A 63 -16.35 15.68 -12.68
C HIS A 63 -17.29 14.50 -13.01
N PRO A 64 -16.82 13.24 -13.16
CA PRO A 64 -17.69 12.10 -13.42
C PRO A 64 -18.69 11.82 -12.32
N LEU A 65 -18.30 12.05 -11.04
CA LEU A 65 -19.20 11.90 -9.92
C LEU A 65 -20.36 12.89 -9.99
N LEU A 66 -20.07 14.17 -10.17
CA LEU A 66 -21.08 15.22 -10.31
C LEU A 66 -22.00 14.98 -11.50
N GLU A 67 -21.46 14.55 -12.63
CA GLU A 67 -22.22 14.21 -13.83
C GLU A 67 -23.19 13.06 -13.58
N SER A 68 -22.73 11.98 -12.92
CA SER A 68 -23.54 10.80 -12.59
C SER A 68 -24.69 11.12 -11.65
N PHE A 69 -24.51 12.04 -10.71
CA PHE A 69 -25.54 12.44 -9.76
C PHE A 69 -26.42 13.61 -10.21
N ALA A 70 -26.07 14.31 -11.28
CA ALA A 70 -26.83 15.49 -11.74
C ALA A 70 -28.30 15.18 -12.03
N ARG A 71 -28.57 14.11 -12.78
CA ARG A 71 -29.93 13.67 -13.11
C ARG A 71 -30.68 13.06 -11.92
N PRO A 72 -30.09 12.11 -11.14
CA PRO A 72 -30.71 11.58 -9.94
C PRO A 72 -31.07 12.66 -8.91
N ALA A 73 -30.15 13.57 -8.60
CA ALA A 73 -30.38 14.64 -7.61
C ALA A 73 -31.56 15.55 -7.98
N ALA A 74 -31.67 15.91 -9.25
CA ALA A 74 -32.81 16.71 -9.72
C ALA A 74 -34.12 15.95 -9.66
N ARG A 75 -34.13 14.65 -9.95
CA ARG A 75 -35.31 13.79 -9.77
C ARG A 75 -35.68 13.63 -8.30
N ILE A 76 -34.69 13.47 -7.40
CA ILE A 76 -34.92 13.43 -5.95
C ILE A 76 -35.65 14.71 -5.50
N ALA A 77 -35.20 15.89 -5.90
CA ALA A 77 -35.84 17.16 -5.55
C ALA A 77 -37.31 17.21 -6.02
N TRP A 78 -37.58 16.74 -7.25
CA TRP A 78 -38.95 16.64 -7.78
C TRP A 78 -39.82 15.68 -6.96
N TYR A 79 -39.35 14.45 -6.73
CA TYR A 79 -40.11 13.43 -5.99
C TYR A 79 -40.32 13.82 -4.51
N THR A 80 -39.34 14.53 -3.93
CA THR A 80 -39.49 15.09 -2.57
C THR A 80 -40.62 16.13 -2.53
N GLY A 81 -40.67 17.05 -3.51
CA GLY A 81 -41.75 18.00 -3.66
C GLY A 81 -43.11 17.31 -3.82
N MET A 82 -43.19 16.27 -4.65
CA MET A 82 -44.39 15.46 -4.86
C MET A 82 -44.83 14.71 -3.57
N TYR A 83 -43.88 14.11 -2.85
CA TYR A 83 -44.18 13.44 -1.57
C TYR A 83 -44.73 14.42 -0.52
N LEU A 84 -44.11 15.59 -0.37
CA LEU A 84 -44.55 16.62 0.57
C LEU A 84 -45.94 17.18 0.17
N ALA A 85 -46.20 17.38 -1.11
CA ALA A 85 -47.49 17.79 -1.61
C ALA A 85 -48.57 16.75 -1.33
N LEU A 86 -48.33 15.49 -1.60
CA LEU A 86 -49.26 14.39 -1.31
C LEU A 86 -49.52 14.27 0.21
N ARG A 87 -48.50 14.45 1.04
CA ARG A 87 -48.62 14.39 2.49
C ARG A 87 -49.41 15.55 3.08
N SER A 88 -49.41 16.71 2.42
CA SER A 88 -50.15 17.91 2.87
C SER A 88 -51.67 17.80 2.65
N LEU A 89 -52.15 16.90 1.80
CA LEU A 89 -53.54 16.65 1.51
C LEU A 89 -54.21 15.86 2.63
N PRO A 90 -55.49 16.18 2.98
CA PRO A 90 -56.21 15.49 4.04
C PRO A 90 -56.76 14.14 3.58
N TRP A 91 -55.89 13.14 3.54
CA TRP A 91 -56.34 11.79 3.18
C TRP A 91 -57.10 11.12 4.33
N ALA A 92 -58.34 10.76 4.09
CA ALA A 92 -59.15 10.01 5.05
C ALA A 92 -58.86 8.53 5.14
N ILE A 93 -57.82 8.03 4.41
CA ILE A 93 -57.50 6.61 4.31
C ILE A 93 -56.46 6.28 5.38
N PRO A 94 -56.81 5.39 6.39
CA PRO A 94 -55.84 4.93 7.38
C PRO A 94 -54.66 4.23 6.72
N GLY A 95 -53.43 4.58 7.14
CA GLY A 95 -52.19 3.93 6.61
C GLY A 95 -51.65 4.53 5.31
N LEU A 96 -52.37 5.38 4.58
CA LEU A 96 -51.86 5.98 3.35
C LEU A 96 -50.59 6.80 3.56
N ALA A 97 -50.50 7.54 4.65
CA ALA A 97 -49.29 8.32 5.00
C ALA A 97 -48.07 7.44 5.19
N ALA A 98 -48.23 6.27 5.82
CA ALA A 98 -47.15 5.27 5.97
C ALA A 98 -46.75 4.63 4.62
N LEU A 99 -47.74 4.34 3.79
CA LEU A 99 -47.49 3.82 2.44
C LEU A 99 -46.76 4.84 1.57
N LEU A 100 -47.16 6.10 1.59
CA LEU A 100 -46.48 7.19 0.87
C LEU A 100 -45.03 7.36 1.32
N LEU A 101 -44.79 7.30 2.64
CA LEU A 101 -43.43 7.36 3.17
C LEU A 101 -42.58 6.15 2.71
N LYS A 102 -43.15 4.95 2.73
CA LYS A 102 -42.50 3.73 2.28
C LYS A 102 -42.11 3.81 0.80
N VAL A 103 -43.06 4.18 -0.05
CA VAL A 103 -42.81 4.36 -1.50
C VAL A 103 -41.78 5.44 -1.76
N TYR A 104 -41.83 6.55 -1.04
CA TYR A 104 -40.85 7.63 -1.15
C TYR A 104 -39.43 7.16 -0.77
N ARG A 105 -39.26 6.43 0.33
CA ARG A 105 -37.97 5.87 0.73
C ARG A 105 -37.41 4.91 -0.32
N MET A 106 -38.24 4.00 -0.85
CA MET A 106 -37.83 3.08 -1.91
C MET A 106 -37.38 3.84 -3.17
N MET A 107 -38.11 4.90 -3.55
CA MET A 107 -37.75 5.75 -4.69
C MET A 107 -36.44 6.49 -4.44
N LEU A 108 -36.18 6.99 -3.23
CA LEU A 108 -34.90 7.63 -2.87
C LEU A 108 -33.73 6.65 -3.03
N VAL A 109 -33.85 5.44 -2.47
CA VAL A 109 -32.82 4.40 -2.60
C VAL A 109 -32.55 4.08 -4.07
N PHE A 110 -33.61 3.92 -4.85
CA PHE A 110 -33.49 3.65 -6.29
C PHE A 110 -32.78 4.78 -7.04
N LEU A 111 -33.15 6.04 -6.79
CA LEU A 111 -32.53 7.19 -7.46
C LEU A 111 -31.09 7.41 -7.04
N ILE A 112 -30.77 7.24 -5.77
CA ILE A 112 -29.37 7.28 -5.27
C ILE A 112 -28.58 6.14 -5.91
N GLY A 113 -29.15 4.93 -5.94
CA GLY A 113 -28.55 3.76 -6.58
C GLY A 113 -28.25 3.99 -8.07
N THR A 114 -29.15 4.65 -8.81
CA THR A 114 -28.88 4.99 -10.21
C THR A 114 -27.71 5.98 -10.34
N GLY A 115 -27.53 6.90 -9.39
CA GLY A 115 -26.38 7.80 -9.33
C GLY A 115 -25.07 7.01 -9.18
N PHE A 116 -25.01 6.12 -8.20
CA PHE A 116 -23.86 5.24 -8.02
C PHE A 116 -23.63 4.31 -9.20
N TYR A 117 -24.68 3.72 -9.76
CA TYR A 117 -24.56 2.83 -10.92
C TYR A 117 -23.88 3.51 -12.12
N HIS A 118 -24.22 4.78 -12.41
CA HIS A 118 -23.59 5.55 -13.47
C HIS A 118 -22.21 6.10 -13.09
N ALA A 119 -21.89 6.16 -11.79
CA ALA A 119 -20.59 6.58 -11.30
C ALA A 119 -19.49 5.50 -11.40
N SER A 120 -19.82 4.31 -11.92
CA SER A 120 -18.90 3.16 -12.03
C SER A 120 -17.59 3.46 -12.76
N GLY A 121 -17.60 4.35 -13.76
CA GLY A 121 -16.39 4.79 -14.47
C GLY A 121 -15.33 5.49 -13.61
N ILE A 122 -15.68 5.93 -12.39
CA ILE A 122 -14.76 6.60 -11.46
C ILE A 122 -13.71 5.61 -10.94
N ALA A 123 -14.10 4.36 -10.61
CA ALA A 123 -13.17 3.33 -10.18
C ALA A 123 -12.11 3.03 -11.25
N ALA A 124 -12.54 3.01 -12.52
CA ALA A 124 -11.65 2.85 -13.67
C ALA A 124 -10.68 4.04 -13.81
N LEU A 125 -11.16 5.27 -13.59
CA LEU A 125 -10.33 6.48 -13.65
C LEU A 125 -9.29 6.55 -12.54
N LEU A 126 -9.65 6.18 -11.31
CA LEU A 126 -8.72 6.13 -10.17
C LEU A 126 -7.59 5.12 -10.40
N LEU A 127 -7.91 3.95 -10.94
CA LEU A 127 -6.92 2.93 -11.27
C LEU A 127 -6.09 3.28 -12.50
N ALA A 128 -6.69 3.93 -13.51
CA ALA A 128 -5.97 4.38 -14.71
C ALA A 128 -4.99 5.54 -14.44
N SER A 129 -5.16 6.28 -13.34
CA SER A 129 -4.20 7.32 -12.93
C SER A 129 -2.94 6.75 -12.28
N SER A 130 -2.94 5.47 -11.90
CA SER A 130 -1.87 4.85 -11.11
C SER A 130 -0.75 4.22 -11.95
N SER A 131 -1.02 3.76 -13.18
CA SER A 131 0.01 3.26 -14.10
C SER A 131 -0.50 3.18 -15.54
N GLU A 132 0.39 3.39 -16.53
CA GLU A 132 0.05 3.24 -17.95
C GLU A 132 -0.36 1.81 -18.33
N GLU A 133 0.21 0.80 -17.68
CA GLU A 133 -0.13 -0.62 -17.90
C GLU A 133 -1.59 -0.94 -17.52
N VAL A 134 -2.08 -0.42 -16.40
CA VAL A 134 -3.50 -0.59 -15.98
C VAL A 134 -4.43 0.15 -16.93
N ARG A 135 -4.04 1.32 -17.41
CA ARG A 135 -4.80 2.10 -18.38
C ARG A 135 -4.99 1.36 -19.71
N THR A 136 -4.02 0.56 -20.11
CA THR A 136 -4.04 -0.20 -21.36
C THR A 136 -4.89 -1.48 -21.25
N ASN A 137 -5.09 -2.02 -20.03
CA ASN A 137 -5.82 -3.26 -19.82
C ASN A 137 -7.33 -3.06 -19.71
N ARG A 138 -7.99 -2.88 -20.88
CA ARG A 138 -9.46 -2.69 -20.98
C ARG A 138 -10.27 -3.81 -20.31
N THR A 139 -9.76 -5.03 -20.31
CA THR A 139 -10.45 -6.18 -19.71
C THR A 139 -10.58 -6.04 -18.21
N LEU A 140 -9.50 -5.66 -17.52
CA LEU A 140 -9.48 -5.44 -16.07
C LEU A 140 -10.46 -4.33 -15.66
N LEU A 141 -10.41 -3.19 -16.36
CA LEU A 141 -11.31 -2.06 -16.10
C LEU A 141 -12.79 -2.44 -16.29
N THR A 142 -13.09 -3.23 -17.32
CA THR A 142 -14.45 -3.71 -17.59
C THR A 142 -14.93 -4.69 -16.51
N LEU A 143 -14.07 -5.58 -16.03
CA LEU A 143 -14.39 -6.50 -14.93
C LEU A 143 -14.72 -5.74 -13.65
N LEU A 144 -13.89 -4.78 -13.26
CA LEU A 144 -14.10 -3.95 -12.07
C LEU A 144 -15.39 -3.13 -12.17
N ASP A 145 -15.69 -2.56 -13.34
CA ASP A 145 -16.96 -1.86 -13.62
C ASP A 145 -18.17 -2.79 -13.41
N LYS A 146 -18.11 -4.01 -13.94
CA LYS A 146 -19.19 -5.00 -13.77
C LYS A 146 -19.37 -5.41 -12.30
N VAL A 147 -18.29 -5.71 -11.60
CA VAL A 147 -18.33 -6.09 -10.18
C VAL A 147 -18.94 -4.96 -9.34
N TYR A 148 -18.50 -3.72 -9.57
CA TYR A 148 -19.05 -2.53 -8.92
C TYR A 148 -20.57 -2.38 -9.18
N LYS A 149 -20.99 -2.47 -10.44
CA LYS A 149 -22.41 -2.38 -10.82
C LYS A 149 -23.27 -3.46 -10.16
N VAL A 150 -22.78 -4.69 -10.14
CA VAL A 150 -23.46 -5.79 -9.44
C VAL A 150 -23.59 -5.49 -7.94
N ALA A 151 -22.53 -5.02 -7.29
CA ALA A 151 -22.56 -4.66 -5.87
C ALA A 151 -23.60 -3.56 -5.59
N VAL A 152 -23.65 -2.51 -6.41
CA VAL A 152 -24.65 -1.43 -6.29
C VAL A 152 -26.07 -1.96 -6.45
N VAL A 153 -26.33 -2.81 -7.46
CA VAL A 153 -27.65 -3.38 -7.70
C VAL A 153 -28.08 -4.27 -6.53
N VAL A 154 -27.19 -5.12 -6.00
CA VAL A 154 -27.47 -6.00 -4.87
C VAL A 154 -27.79 -5.20 -3.60
N LEU A 155 -26.98 -4.18 -3.28
CA LEU A 155 -27.19 -3.34 -2.10
C LEU A 155 -28.49 -2.53 -2.20
N CYS A 156 -28.76 -1.89 -3.33
CA CYS A 156 -30.00 -1.15 -3.55
C CYS A 156 -31.21 -2.09 -3.53
N GLY A 157 -31.12 -3.25 -4.18
CA GLY A 157 -32.18 -4.25 -4.19
C GLY A 157 -32.51 -4.79 -2.79
N ALA A 158 -31.49 -5.11 -1.98
CA ALA A 158 -31.65 -5.53 -0.60
C ALA A 158 -32.30 -4.44 0.26
N THR A 159 -31.89 -3.17 0.12
CA THR A 159 -32.47 -2.03 0.86
C THR A 159 -33.93 -1.82 0.47
N ILE A 160 -34.27 -1.87 -0.82
CA ILE A 160 -35.66 -1.75 -1.29
C ILE A 160 -36.51 -2.92 -0.79
N ALA A 161 -35.98 -4.14 -0.82
CA ALA A 161 -36.67 -5.31 -0.29
C ALA A 161 -36.94 -5.18 1.21
N GLN A 162 -35.98 -4.68 1.99
CA GLN A 162 -36.11 -4.42 3.42
C GLN A 162 -37.22 -3.36 3.69
N GLU A 163 -37.22 -2.24 2.96
CA GLU A 163 -38.27 -1.22 3.05
C GLU A 163 -39.64 -1.79 2.64
N SER A 164 -39.68 -2.77 1.73
CA SER A 164 -40.90 -3.48 1.36
C SER A 164 -41.44 -4.39 2.44
N GLY A 165 -40.65 -4.68 3.49
CA GLY A 165 -41.02 -5.59 4.59
C GLY A 165 -40.63 -7.03 4.34
N LEU A 166 -39.80 -7.30 3.34
CA LEU A 166 -39.27 -8.65 3.10
C LEU A 166 -38.14 -8.96 4.09
N PRO A 167 -38.03 -10.17 4.62
CA PRO A 167 -36.97 -10.57 5.54
C PRO A 167 -35.65 -10.75 4.78
N VAL A 168 -34.88 -9.68 4.62
CA VAL A 168 -33.59 -9.71 3.89
C VAL A 168 -32.40 -10.16 4.76
N GLY A 169 -32.62 -10.43 6.05
CA GLY A 169 -31.55 -10.81 6.98
C GLY A 169 -30.71 -11.98 6.52
N SER A 170 -31.32 -13.04 5.98
CA SER A 170 -30.61 -14.19 5.43
C SER A 170 -29.80 -13.86 4.18
N VAL A 171 -30.30 -12.99 3.32
CA VAL A 171 -29.59 -12.54 2.11
C VAL A 171 -28.38 -11.71 2.49
N VAL A 172 -28.53 -10.78 3.45
CA VAL A 172 -27.43 -9.96 3.96
C VAL A 172 -26.37 -10.82 4.66
N ALA A 173 -26.81 -11.79 5.48
CA ALA A 173 -25.89 -12.73 6.12
C ALA A 173 -25.12 -13.57 5.09
N SER A 174 -25.79 -14.10 4.06
CA SER A 174 -25.15 -14.86 2.99
C SER A 174 -24.17 -13.99 2.18
N ALA A 175 -24.54 -12.76 1.85
CA ALA A 175 -23.65 -11.81 1.20
C ALA A 175 -22.42 -11.47 2.07
N GLY A 176 -22.61 -11.39 3.40
CA GLY A 176 -21.51 -11.23 4.36
C GLY A 176 -20.53 -12.40 4.35
N LEU A 177 -21.04 -13.63 4.31
CA LEU A 177 -20.18 -14.84 4.19
C LEU A 177 -19.40 -14.85 2.87
N ILE A 178 -20.04 -14.52 1.76
CA ILE A 178 -19.37 -14.39 0.46
C ILE A 178 -18.30 -13.30 0.54
N GLY A 179 -18.63 -12.14 1.15
CA GLY A 179 -17.68 -11.05 1.36
C GLY A 179 -16.47 -11.47 2.19
N LEU A 180 -16.68 -12.24 3.27
CA LEU A 180 -15.61 -12.79 4.09
C LEU A 180 -14.71 -13.73 3.26
N THR A 181 -15.30 -14.65 2.49
CA THR A 181 -14.54 -15.56 1.64
C THR A 181 -13.68 -14.83 0.61
N VAL A 182 -14.26 -13.82 -0.05
CA VAL A 182 -13.54 -12.99 -1.02
C VAL A 182 -12.42 -12.17 -0.32
N SER A 183 -12.70 -11.65 0.88
CA SER A 183 -11.71 -10.90 1.68
C SER A 183 -10.52 -11.78 2.07
N LEU A 184 -10.78 -13.02 2.52
CA LEU A 184 -9.73 -13.99 2.83
C LEU A 184 -8.91 -14.36 1.58
N ALA A 185 -9.58 -14.56 0.45
CA ALA A 185 -8.88 -14.81 -0.83
C ALA A 185 -8.03 -13.63 -1.33
N ALA A 186 -8.43 -12.40 -1.01
CA ALA A 186 -7.71 -11.18 -1.38
C ALA A 186 -6.64 -10.75 -0.35
N GLN A 187 -6.53 -11.44 0.79
CA GLN A 187 -5.66 -11.06 1.91
C GLN A 187 -4.20 -10.90 1.50
N ASP A 188 -3.66 -11.82 0.69
CA ASP A 188 -2.27 -11.74 0.23
C ASP A 188 -2.02 -10.55 -0.68
N MET A 189 -2.98 -10.18 -1.51
CA MET A 189 -2.87 -8.98 -2.35
C MET A 189 -2.83 -7.72 -1.48
N ALA A 190 -3.71 -7.62 -0.49
CA ALA A 190 -3.73 -6.51 0.45
C ALA A 190 -2.41 -6.43 1.25
N LYS A 191 -1.90 -7.56 1.76
CA LYS A 191 -0.63 -7.63 2.48
C LYS A 191 0.53 -7.12 1.62
N ASN A 192 0.62 -7.55 0.36
CA ASN A 192 1.66 -7.10 -0.56
C ASN A 192 1.55 -5.61 -0.89
N PHE A 193 0.35 -5.10 -1.06
CA PHE A 193 0.10 -3.69 -1.30
C PHE A 193 0.57 -2.83 -0.11
N PHE A 194 0.11 -3.14 1.11
CA PHE A 194 0.50 -2.39 2.30
C PHE A 194 2.01 -2.50 2.57
N SER A 195 2.62 -3.67 2.35
CA SER A 195 4.07 -3.83 2.44
C SER A 195 4.80 -2.94 1.44
N GLY A 196 4.30 -2.81 0.21
CA GLY A 196 4.86 -1.89 -0.79
C GLY A 196 4.78 -0.43 -0.34
N VAL A 197 3.64 -0.03 0.25
CA VAL A 197 3.49 1.33 0.81
C VAL A 197 4.49 1.57 1.95
N VAL A 198 4.68 0.59 2.86
CA VAL A 198 5.67 0.70 3.95
C VAL A 198 7.09 0.83 3.40
N ILE A 199 7.47 0.02 2.41
CA ILE A 199 8.81 0.12 1.77
C ILE A 199 9.03 1.53 1.19
N LEU A 200 8.02 2.12 0.55
CA LEU A 200 8.10 3.45 -0.06
C LEU A 200 8.14 4.58 0.97
N LEU A 201 7.49 4.42 2.13
CA LEU A 201 7.46 5.42 3.21
C LEU A 201 8.71 5.35 4.08
N ASP A 202 9.07 4.16 4.58
CA ASP A 202 10.20 3.97 5.50
C ASP A 202 11.55 3.93 4.77
N LYS A 203 11.54 3.64 3.46
CA LYS A 203 12.73 3.60 2.57
C LYS A 203 13.90 2.83 3.16
N PRO A 204 13.74 1.57 3.55
CA PRO A 204 14.86 0.75 4.01
C PRO A 204 15.91 0.56 2.91
N PHE A 205 15.50 0.70 1.66
CA PHE A 205 16.33 0.77 0.46
C PHE A 205 15.63 1.60 -0.62
N SER A 206 16.37 1.99 -1.64
CA SER A 206 15.89 2.72 -2.81
C SER A 206 16.24 1.98 -4.09
N ILE A 207 15.64 2.39 -5.22
CA ILE A 207 16.04 1.88 -6.54
C ILE A 207 17.51 2.26 -6.78
N GLY A 208 18.31 1.30 -7.22
CA GLY A 208 19.76 1.41 -7.38
C GLY A 208 20.57 0.92 -6.18
N ASP A 209 19.94 0.66 -5.03
CA ASP A 209 20.65 0.10 -3.88
C ASP A 209 20.97 -1.38 -4.07
N TRP A 210 22.14 -1.78 -3.59
CA TRP A 210 22.54 -3.16 -3.49
C TRP A 210 22.08 -3.75 -2.17
N ILE A 211 21.16 -4.71 -2.24
CA ILE A 211 20.55 -5.32 -1.05
C ILE A 211 20.71 -6.83 -1.04
N THR A 212 20.63 -7.41 0.15
CA THR A 212 20.43 -8.84 0.34
C THR A 212 19.15 -9.05 1.12
N VAL A 213 18.24 -9.87 0.57
CA VAL A 213 16.96 -10.24 1.18
C VAL A 213 16.85 -11.78 1.15
N GLY A 214 16.99 -12.42 2.31
CA GLY A 214 17.14 -13.88 2.36
C GLY A 214 18.34 -14.35 1.54
N ASP A 215 18.11 -15.24 0.57
CA ASP A 215 19.15 -15.78 -0.30
C ASP A 215 19.37 -14.95 -1.59
N VAL A 216 18.62 -13.88 -1.78
CA VAL A 216 18.72 -13.04 -2.98
C VAL A 216 19.57 -11.82 -2.69
N GLU A 217 20.66 -11.66 -3.45
CA GLU A 217 21.55 -10.51 -3.39
C GLU A 217 21.64 -9.82 -4.76
N GLY A 218 21.51 -8.49 -4.78
CA GLY A 218 21.61 -7.73 -6.00
C GLY A 218 21.14 -6.28 -5.90
N GLU A 219 21.09 -5.62 -7.05
CA GLU A 219 20.64 -4.24 -7.21
C GLU A 219 19.12 -4.16 -7.33
N VAL A 220 18.49 -3.25 -6.60
CA VAL A 220 17.06 -2.96 -6.73
C VAL A 220 16.82 -2.21 -8.05
N VAL A 221 16.15 -2.88 -8.99
CA VAL A 221 15.84 -2.31 -10.31
C VAL A 221 14.52 -1.54 -10.30
N ASP A 222 13.52 -2.05 -9.54
CA ASP A 222 12.16 -1.52 -9.59
C ASP A 222 11.38 -1.90 -8.31
N ILE A 223 10.53 -0.99 -7.85
CA ILE A 223 9.63 -1.22 -6.71
C ILE A 223 8.21 -0.97 -7.20
N ASN A 224 7.48 -2.06 -7.43
CA ASN A 224 6.11 -2.01 -7.90
C ASN A 224 5.11 -2.14 -6.75
N PHE A 225 3.84 -2.00 -7.07
CA PHE A 225 2.70 -2.07 -6.18
C PHE A 225 2.66 -3.34 -5.29
N ARG A 226 3.07 -4.50 -5.81
CA ARG A 226 3.07 -5.78 -5.09
C ARG A 226 4.41 -6.48 -5.01
N SER A 227 5.41 -6.03 -5.75
CA SER A 227 6.68 -6.74 -5.89
C SER A 227 7.85 -5.78 -6.09
N THR A 228 9.00 -6.15 -5.57
CA THR A 228 10.30 -5.52 -5.77
C THR A 228 11.12 -6.38 -6.71
N LYS A 229 11.76 -5.78 -7.72
CA LYS A 229 12.64 -6.45 -8.67
C LYS A 229 14.09 -6.22 -8.27
N VAL A 230 14.86 -7.30 -8.14
CA VAL A 230 16.28 -7.28 -7.78
C VAL A 230 17.06 -7.94 -8.89
N ARG A 231 18.07 -7.26 -9.42
CA ARG A 231 19.01 -7.79 -10.41
C ARG A 231 20.20 -8.40 -9.69
N ALA A 232 20.35 -9.71 -9.79
CA ALA A 232 21.44 -10.44 -9.17
C ALA A 232 22.77 -10.26 -9.93
N VAL A 233 23.86 -10.78 -9.34
CA VAL A 233 25.23 -10.72 -9.89
C VAL A 233 25.34 -11.35 -11.27
N ASP A 234 24.58 -12.42 -11.54
CA ASP A 234 24.49 -13.12 -12.83
C ASP A 234 23.61 -12.39 -13.86
N ASN A 235 23.17 -11.18 -13.54
CA ASN A 235 22.27 -10.34 -14.34
C ASN A 235 20.83 -10.88 -14.47
N SER A 236 20.44 -11.93 -13.78
CA SER A 236 19.05 -12.38 -13.68
C SER A 236 18.21 -11.42 -12.84
N ILE A 237 16.89 -11.41 -13.06
CA ILE A 237 15.97 -10.57 -12.28
C ILE A 237 15.11 -11.46 -11.38
N TYR A 238 15.25 -11.26 -10.08
CA TYR A 238 14.37 -11.84 -9.08
C TYR A 238 13.19 -10.91 -8.82
N ILE A 239 11.99 -11.48 -8.82
CA ILE A 239 10.75 -10.77 -8.50
C ILE A 239 10.30 -11.23 -7.13
N LEU A 240 10.58 -10.41 -6.13
CA LEU A 240 10.22 -10.66 -4.74
C LEU A 240 8.88 -10.00 -4.41
N THR A 241 7.99 -10.71 -3.73
CA THR A 241 6.75 -10.07 -3.24
C THR A 241 7.07 -9.07 -2.13
N ASN A 242 6.40 -7.92 -2.11
CA ASN A 242 6.69 -6.88 -1.13
C ASN A 242 6.48 -7.37 0.31
N SER A 243 5.53 -8.28 0.53
CA SER A 243 5.31 -8.88 1.85
C SER A 243 6.50 -9.73 2.31
N THR A 244 7.14 -10.47 1.40
CA THR A 244 8.36 -11.22 1.70
C THR A 244 9.50 -10.28 2.03
N VAL A 245 9.71 -9.25 1.22
CA VAL A 245 10.76 -8.24 1.45
C VAL A 245 10.56 -7.53 2.79
N SER A 246 9.35 -7.06 3.08
CA SER A 246 9.04 -6.32 4.32
C SER A 246 9.14 -7.19 5.59
N SER A 247 8.97 -8.52 5.48
CA SER A 247 9.08 -9.43 6.63
C SER A 247 10.46 -10.04 6.82
N ALA A 248 11.33 -9.96 5.83
CA ALA A 248 12.68 -10.48 5.89
C ALA A 248 13.66 -9.48 6.52
N THR A 249 14.81 -10.00 6.98
CA THR A 249 15.95 -9.14 7.30
C THR A 249 16.55 -8.59 6.01
N ILE A 250 16.68 -7.28 5.92
CA ILE A 250 17.25 -6.59 4.77
C ILE A 250 18.64 -6.12 5.13
N ASN A 251 19.65 -6.54 4.36
CA ASN A 251 20.99 -5.98 4.44
C ASN A 251 21.17 -5.02 3.26
N ASN A 252 21.23 -3.71 3.53
CA ASN A 252 21.50 -2.70 2.52
C ASN A 252 23.01 -2.42 2.45
N ALA A 253 23.64 -2.99 1.43
CA ALA A 253 25.07 -2.90 1.21
C ALA A 253 25.52 -1.53 0.68
N THR A 254 24.64 -0.77 0.06
CA THR A 254 24.94 0.59 -0.44
C THR A 254 25.16 1.58 0.71
N LEU A 255 24.50 1.37 1.85
CA LEU A 255 24.65 2.24 3.02
C LEU A 255 25.95 2.04 3.79
N ARG A 256 26.77 1.04 3.44
CA ARG A 256 28.09 0.89 4.08
C ARG A 256 29.01 2.03 3.64
N ASN A 257 29.78 2.54 4.60
CA ASN A 257 30.79 3.59 4.37
C ASN A 257 32.22 3.06 4.41
N LYS A 258 32.40 1.80 4.79
CA LYS A 258 33.68 1.11 4.91
C LYS A 258 33.48 -0.38 4.74
N ARG A 259 34.53 -1.10 4.33
CA ARG A 259 34.52 -2.56 4.18
C ARG A 259 35.48 -3.21 5.18
N LEU A 260 35.01 -4.29 5.78
CA LEU A 260 35.80 -5.08 6.73
C LEU A 260 36.77 -5.97 5.92
N TYR A 261 38.06 -5.79 6.14
CA TYR A 261 39.12 -6.68 5.76
C TYR A 261 39.48 -7.53 6.98
N ARG A 262 39.13 -8.80 6.97
CA ARG A 262 39.37 -9.73 8.09
C ARG A 262 39.59 -11.13 7.56
N PHE A 263 40.66 -11.74 8.02
CA PHE A 263 40.95 -13.14 7.74
C PHE A 263 41.85 -13.73 8.82
N THR A 264 42.06 -15.05 8.77
CA THR A 264 42.97 -15.76 9.64
C THR A 264 44.25 -16.06 8.86
N LEU A 265 45.38 -15.54 9.33
CA LEU A 265 46.71 -15.85 8.85
C LEU A 265 47.27 -17.03 9.65
N GLY A 266 47.55 -18.14 8.99
CA GLY A 266 48.21 -19.30 9.60
C GLY A 266 49.72 -19.25 9.43
N VAL A 267 50.48 -19.33 10.55
CA VAL A 267 51.92 -19.47 10.54
C VAL A 267 52.35 -20.82 11.09
N THR A 268 53.55 -21.29 10.71
CA THR A 268 54.06 -22.61 11.10
C THR A 268 54.28 -22.75 12.62
N TYR A 269 54.19 -23.97 13.15
CA TYR A 269 54.48 -24.27 14.56
C TYR A 269 55.94 -24.12 14.93
N ASP A 270 56.84 -24.06 13.94
CA ASP A 270 58.29 -23.81 14.17
C ASP A 270 58.56 -22.34 14.50
N THR A 271 57.55 -21.45 14.33
CA THR A 271 57.65 -20.04 14.67
C THR A 271 57.82 -19.86 16.17
N THR A 272 58.92 -19.29 16.59
CA THR A 272 59.21 -19.05 18.01
C THR A 272 58.40 -17.90 18.56
N ARG A 273 58.19 -17.86 19.85
CA ARG A 273 57.44 -16.76 20.51
C ARG A 273 57.99 -15.37 20.18
N PRO A 274 59.31 -15.08 20.22
CA PRO A 274 59.81 -13.76 19.84
C PRO A 274 59.51 -13.36 18.38
N GLN A 275 59.60 -14.34 17.46
CA GLN A 275 59.24 -14.10 16.05
C GLN A 275 57.75 -13.79 15.89
N LEU A 276 56.87 -14.52 16.61
CA LEU A 276 55.45 -14.31 16.59
C LEU A 276 55.07 -12.93 17.12
N GLU A 277 55.68 -12.52 18.26
CA GLU A 277 55.45 -11.20 18.86
C GLU A 277 55.93 -10.08 17.91
N LYS A 278 57.09 -10.24 17.27
CA LYS A 278 57.61 -9.29 16.28
C LYS A 278 56.72 -9.22 15.05
N LEU A 279 56.34 -10.34 14.44
CA LEU A 279 55.48 -10.40 13.30
C LEU A 279 54.14 -9.70 13.55
N MET A 280 53.48 -9.95 14.72
CA MET A 280 52.24 -9.28 15.07
C MET A 280 52.43 -7.77 15.20
N ALA A 281 53.52 -7.30 15.75
CA ALA A 281 53.85 -5.88 15.91
C ALA A 281 54.10 -5.20 14.55
N ASP A 282 54.87 -5.85 13.68
CA ASP A 282 55.23 -5.33 12.36
C ASP A 282 54.02 -5.30 11.38
N LEU A 283 53.18 -6.34 11.43
CA LEU A 283 51.89 -6.36 10.69
C LEU A 283 50.90 -5.32 11.23
N ASP A 284 50.81 -5.13 12.54
CA ASP A 284 49.97 -4.14 13.20
C ASP A 284 50.41 -2.71 12.79
N ALA A 285 51.72 -2.45 12.80
CA ALA A 285 52.31 -1.19 12.33
C ALA A 285 52.06 -0.94 10.84
N MET A 286 52.27 -1.94 9.99
CA MET A 286 52.03 -1.88 8.54
C MET A 286 50.57 -1.54 8.25
N LEU A 287 49.61 -2.22 8.89
CA LEU A 287 48.20 -1.95 8.70
C LEU A 287 47.82 -0.54 9.14
N LYS A 288 48.35 -0.06 10.27
CA LYS A 288 48.09 1.29 10.79
C LYS A 288 48.72 2.38 9.96
N ALA A 289 49.89 2.14 9.38
CA ALA A 289 50.57 3.07 8.52
C ALA A 289 49.96 3.20 7.12
N SER A 290 49.13 2.22 6.72
CA SER A 290 48.48 2.26 5.42
C SER A 290 47.43 3.36 5.33
N PRO A 291 47.46 4.22 4.29
CA PRO A 291 46.47 5.27 4.11
C PRO A 291 45.06 4.71 3.82
N ASP A 292 44.98 3.45 3.39
CA ASP A 292 43.76 2.78 3.00
C ASP A 292 42.97 2.22 4.17
N THR A 293 43.60 2.14 5.37
CA THR A 293 42.97 1.57 6.57
C THR A 293 42.51 2.66 7.56
N TYR A 294 41.55 2.31 8.39
CA TYR A 294 41.22 3.07 9.60
C TYR A 294 42.12 2.57 10.72
N GLU A 295 43.07 3.40 11.15
CA GLU A 295 44.10 3.07 12.15
C GLU A 295 43.51 2.47 13.43
N ASP A 296 42.45 3.10 13.99
CA ASP A 296 41.77 2.72 15.23
C ASP A 296 41.18 1.29 15.19
N THR A 297 40.97 0.74 13.97
CA THR A 297 40.32 -0.55 13.74
C THR A 297 41.28 -1.65 13.34
N ALA A 298 42.53 -1.27 13.04
CA ALA A 298 43.57 -2.18 12.57
C ALA A 298 44.23 -2.91 13.76
N PHE A 299 44.24 -4.21 13.72
CA PHE A 299 44.92 -5.04 14.68
C PHE A 299 45.27 -6.41 14.16
N VAL A 300 46.36 -6.98 14.69
CA VAL A 300 46.76 -8.36 14.49
C VAL A 300 46.93 -9.03 15.86
N ARG A 301 46.23 -10.15 16.06
CA ARG A 301 46.29 -10.87 17.34
C ARG A 301 46.24 -12.39 17.14
N MET A 302 46.97 -13.11 17.94
CA MET A 302 46.87 -14.55 17.99
C MET A 302 45.51 -14.96 18.55
N THR A 303 44.82 -15.87 17.83
CA THR A 303 43.48 -16.33 18.20
C THR A 303 43.42 -17.79 18.64
N GLY A 304 44.43 -18.54 18.37
CA GLY A 304 44.49 -19.97 18.78
C GLY A 304 45.42 -20.80 17.95
N PHE A 305 45.28 -22.11 18.09
CA PHE A 305 46.04 -23.13 17.40
C PHE A 305 45.10 -23.90 16.47
N GLY A 306 45.47 -24.04 15.19
CA GLY A 306 44.79 -24.87 14.21
C GLY A 306 45.46 -26.24 14.12
N ASP A 307 44.91 -27.10 13.24
CA ASP A 307 45.44 -28.47 13.05
C ASP A 307 46.88 -28.47 12.54
N SER A 308 47.31 -27.46 11.79
CA SER A 308 48.67 -27.35 11.24
C SER A 308 49.22 -25.93 11.30
N SER A 309 48.64 -25.03 12.11
CA SER A 309 49.01 -23.61 12.11
C SER A 309 48.80 -22.96 13.48
N ILE A 310 49.61 -21.95 13.80
CA ILE A 310 49.27 -20.91 14.77
C ILE A 310 48.45 -19.84 14.08
N ASN A 311 47.26 -19.55 14.58
CA ASN A 311 46.29 -18.69 13.90
C ASN A 311 46.38 -17.24 14.42
N LEU A 312 46.66 -16.33 13.49
CA LEU A 312 46.62 -14.89 13.72
C LEU A 312 45.39 -14.25 13.05
N MET A 313 44.59 -13.55 13.77
CA MET A 313 43.51 -12.76 13.18
C MET A 313 44.07 -11.41 12.73
N VAL A 314 43.98 -11.15 11.44
CA VAL A 314 44.25 -9.86 10.82
C VAL A 314 42.92 -9.17 10.60
N SER A 315 42.74 -7.94 11.10
CA SER A 315 41.48 -7.21 10.97
C SER A 315 41.74 -5.71 10.82
N ALA A 316 41.11 -5.11 9.84
CA ALA A 316 41.04 -3.66 9.63
C ALA A 316 39.80 -3.28 8.84
N TYR A 317 39.28 -2.07 9.00
CA TYR A 317 38.31 -1.50 8.05
C TYR A 317 39.07 -0.71 7.00
N LEU A 318 38.71 -0.92 5.71
CA LEU A 318 39.26 -0.17 4.60
C LEU A 318 38.37 1.03 4.24
N ARG A 319 39.00 2.13 3.81
CA ARG A 319 38.35 3.44 3.51
C ARG A 319 37.64 3.45 2.18
N THR A 320 36.79 2.44 1.93
CA THR A 320 36.03 2.36 0.69
C THR A 320 34.72 1.63 0.89
N ALA A 321 33.69 2.04 0.17
CA ALA A 321 32.44 1.30 0.01
C ALA A 321 32.45 0.47 -1.30
N ASP A 322 33.21 0.90 -2.32
CA ASP A 322 33.30 0.27 -3.62
C ASP A 322 34.00 -1.09 -3.54
N LEU A 323 33.44 -2.10 -4.22
CA LEU A 323 33.99 -3.45 -4.22
C LEU A 323 35.28 -3.54 -5.03
N GLY A 324 35.36 -2.87 -6.17
CA GLY A 324 36.54 -2.93 -7.03
C GLY A 324 37.76 -2.26 -6.40
N VAL A 325 37.52 -1.13 -5.71
CA VAL A 325 38.54 -0.43 -4.92
C VAL A 325 38.98 -1.31 -3.73
N PHE A 326 38.00 -1.91 -3.02
CA PHE A 326 38.29 -2.81 -1.89
C PHE A 326 39.17 -3.99 -2.31
N LEU A 327 38.89 -4.64 -3.41
CA LEU A 327 39.70 -5.78 -3.89
C LEU A 327 41.13 -5.37 -4.27
N ARG A 328 41.33 -4.19 -4.81
CA ARG A 328 42.67 -3.64 -5.07
C ARG A 328 43.44 -3.39 -3.78
N MET A 329 42.82 -2.66 -2.84
CA MET A 329 43.41 -2.41 -1.52
C MET A 329 43.74 -3.71 -0.77
N GLN A 330 42.84 -4.70 -0.83
CA GLN A 330 43.06 -6.02 -0.26
C GLN A 330 44.23 -6.74 -0.88
N ASN A 331 44.38 -6.67 -2.22
CA ASN A 331 45.52 -7.25 -2.93
C ASN A 331 46.83 -6.63 -2.45
N ASP A 332 46.89 -5.30 -2.40
CA ASP A 332 48.10 -4.57 -2.02
C ASP A 332 48.51 -4.88 -0.55
N LEU A 333 47.52 -4.94 0.36
CA LEU A 333 47.76 -5.35 1.74
C LEU A 333 48.24 -6.79 1.85
N ASN A 334 47.67 -7.71 1.07
CA ASN A 334 48.14 -9.12 1.05
C ASN A 334 49.60 -9.24 0.59
N LEU A 335 50.00 -8.47 -0.44
CA LEU A 335 51.40 -8.45 -0.90
C LEU A 335 52.32 -7.87 0.20
N ASN A 336 51.94 -6.80 0.85
CA ASN A 336 52.70 -6.23 1.95
C ASN A 336 52.82 -7.20 3.14
N ILE A 337 51.79 -7.97 3.46
CA ILE A 337 51.86 -9.03 4.47
C ILE A 337 52.88 -10.08 4.10
N MET A 338 52.94 -10.50 2.83
CA MET A 338 53.94 -11.46 2.36
C MET A 338 55.36 -10.91 2.55
N ASP A 339 55.58 -9.61 2.25
CA ASP A 339 56.90 -8.99 2.41
C ASP A 339 57.31 -8.90 3.89
N VAL A 340 56.39 -8.53 4.80
CA VAL A 340 56.67 -8.49 6.25
C VAL A 340 57.00 -9.92 6.78
N MET A 341 56.20 -10.93 6.38
CA MET A 341 56.46 -12.32 6.81
C MET A 341 57.83 -12.80 6.39
N LYS A 342 58.22 -12.50 5.11
CA LYS A 342 59.53 -12.81 4.61
C LYS A 342 60.66 -12.09 5.35
N ALA A 343 60.46 -10.81 5.68
CA ALA A 343 61.44 -10.04 6.42
C ALA A 343 61.62 -10.53 7.86
N ASP A 344 60.57 -11.05 8.51
CA ASP A 344 60.60 -11.59 9.84
C ASP A 344 61.02 -13.09 9.90
N GLY A 345 61.23 -13.70 8.73
CA GLY A 345 61.64 -15.10 8.67
C GLY A 345 60.56 -16.07 9.18
N VAL A 346 59.29 -15.73 8.92
CA VAL A 346 58.13 -16.54 9.32
C VAL A 346 57.45 -17.09 8.07
N ASP A 347 57.21 -18.39 8.05
CA ASP A 347 56.60 -19.07 6.90
C ASP A 347 55.08 -19.24 7.10
N PHE A 348 54.38 -19.25 5.98
CA PHE A 348 52.97 -19.65 5.95
C PHE A 348 52.79 -21.09 6.33
N ALA A 349 51.80 -21.42 7.13
CA ALA A 349 51.48 -22.79 7.48
C ALA A 349 50.90 -23.55 6.27
N PHE A 350 51.36 -24.73 6.05
CA PHE A 350 50.83 -25.70 5.08
C PHE A 350 50.12 -26.83 5.83
N PRO A 351 49.09 -27.46 5.25
CA PRO A 351 48.54 -28.69 5.78
C PRO A 351 49.65 -29.75 5.92
N SER A 352 49.90 -30.20 7.15
CA SER A 352 50.97 -31.16 7.45
C SER A 352 50.36 -32.49 7.89
N THR A 353 50.92 -33.60 7.35
CA THR A 353 50.53 -34.96 7.74
C THR A 353 51.79 -35.73 8.18
N THR A 354 51.77 -36.28 9.38
CA THR A 354 52.88 -37.15 9.85
C THR A 354 52.60 -38.60 9.45
N VAL A 355 53.50 -39.17 8.65
CA VAL A 355 53.39 -40.57 8.21
C VAL A 355 54.39 -41.39 8.98
N TYR A 356 53.93 -42.37 9.74
CA TYR A 356 54.78 -43.35 10.41
C TYR A 356 54.97 -44.57 9.52
N LEU A 357 56.19 -44.75 9.06
CA LEU A 357 56.54 -45.94 8.27
C LEU A 357 56.90 -47.09 9.21
N ALA A 358 56.07 -48.14 9.26
CA ALA A 358 56.44 -49.36 9.99
C ALA A 358 57.55 -50.11 9.18
N LYS A 359 58.65 -50.34 9.81
CA LYS A 359 59.66 -51.30 9.24
C LYS A 359 59.10 -52.72 9.43
N GLU A 360 58.79 -53.41 8.31
CA GLU A 360 58.64 -54.86 8.37
C GLU A 360 59.97 -55.49 8.79
N ASN A 361 59.96 -56.32 9.84
CA ASN A 361 61.08 -57.09 10.32
C ASN A 361 61.32 -58.29 9.41
#